data_a8f682616b43ab4cd2a8bcb48c8c896b
#
_entry.id   a8f682616b43ab4cd2a8bcb48c8c896b
#
_cell.length_a   1.000
_cell.length_b   1.000
_cell.length_c   1.000
_cell.angle_alpha   90.00
_cell.angle_beta   90.00
_cell.angle_gamma   90.00
#
_symmetry.space_group_name_H-M   'P 1'
#
loop_
_entity.id
_entity.type
_entity.pdbx_description
1 polymer ?
#
loop_
_entity_poly.entity_id
_entity_poly.type
_entity_poly.pdbx_seq_one_letter_code
_entity_poly.pdbx_strand_id
1 'polypeptide(L)'
;QSGKTFIMLQQMIDQINKETPKGKKNINFVICDNNLLLVLQTFKRVENVPKLENHVEFSCAKTSGCRTFPSVVESIIHKNIRNVLCCSNHIRLKDINSVISSIHLLGKGDEYQFNIWFDEADKWLRGIDTHITPLSLEYDNVKLNLITATPLRIIKKYKKVEIVGIEEPTLPEYHGWLDSQFKIYADVFKTESFVEHVLDDNSGEIQKGTKWFIPGSSSKEGHRLIMEYCRSRGFSTIIINSDGIKVYLPDGTVTLEKKSDMPDRLIPAIYEKYNLARFPLAITGYFCISRGITMSSQDFQITHAIMPASMRNKNEMSQIAGRTKGNQKGWETYKPPLVFTTDRFHKIASEIESKTIALGKSAFKEGWTEVDMDKYMSSDKPYFYYHHTDAFDTYEEAVRYLSTQEEHLKAKGDETIKINVERFIFYMKGIMKRGGLEAGHLVSTRLNTKKEILGGNVDVLKKDIMGITPINKMIATPDSKYPSYIILPVYESKGSVAKFYVRHTKWK
;
A
#
# COMPACT_ATOMS: atom_id res chain seq x y z
N GLN A 1 -8.01 -4.48 12.79
CA GLN A 1 -6.85 -5.39 12.86
C GLN A 1 -7.37 -6.80 12.69
N SER A 2 -7.23 -7.31 11.48
CA SER A 2 -7.94 -8.49 10.96
C SER A 2 -7.34 -9.85 11.35
N GLY A 3 -6.56 -9.96 12.41
CA GLY A 3 -5.97 -11.24 12.84
C GLY A 3 -4.90 -11.83 11.89
N LYS A 4 -4.48 -11.12 10.82
CA LYS A 4 -3.48 -11.64 9.85
C LYS A 4 -2.24 -12.25 10.49
N THR A 5 -1.64 -11.55 11.46
CA THR A 5 -0.48 -12.06 12.17
C THR A 5 -0.82 -13.32 12.98
N PHE A 6 -2.00 -13.39 13.59
CA PHE A 6 -2.46 -14.58 14.29
C PHE A 6 -2.57 -15.78 13.34
N ILE A 7 -3.20 -15.59 12.19
CA ILE A 7 -3.33 -16.64 11.16
C ILE A 7 -1.95 -17.08 10.67
N MET A 8 -1.03 -16.15 10.43
CA MET A 8 0.34 -16.48 10.06
C MET A 8 1.01 -17.36 11.12
N LEU A 9 0.94 -16.96 12.39
CA LEU A 9 1.53 -17.74 13.48
C LEU A 9 0.89 -19.13 13.62
N GLN A 10 -0.44 -19.21 13.46
CA GLN A 10 -1.14 -20.51 13.47
C GLN A 10 -0.69 -21.41 12.31
N GLN A 11 -0.58 -20.86 11.11
CA GLN A 11 -0.07 -21.61 9.95
C GLN A 11 1.39 -22.05 10.14
N MET A 12 2.23 -21.23 10.78
CA MET A 12 3.60 -21.63 11.13
C MET A 12 3.60 -22.80 12.12
N ILE A 13 2.73 -22.77 13.14
CA ILE A 13 2.55 -23.86 14.11
C ILE A 13 2.06 -25.13 13.40
N ASP A 14 1.07 -25.00 12.53
CA ASP A 14 0.51 -26.13 11.79
C ASP A 14 1.55 -26.78 10.87
N GLN A 15 2.45 -25.99 10.28
CA GLN A 15 3.57 -26.52 9.49
C GLN A 15 4.61 -27.26 10.34
N ILE A 16 4.84 -26.83 11.59
CA ILE A 16 5.72 -27.55 12.52
C ILE A 16 5.08 -28.88 12.93
N ASN A 17 3.77 -28.91 13.13
CA ASN A 17 3.03 -30.10 13.55
C ASN A 17 2.80 -31.11 12.40
N LYS A 18 2.79 -30.64 11.14
CA LYS A 18 2.75 -31.52 9.99
C LYS A 18 4.14 -32.13 9.81
N GLU A 19 4.22 -33.46 9.79
CA GLU A 19 5.45 -34.14 9.39
C GLU A 19 5.88 -33.61 8.04
N THR A 20 7.04 -32.97 8.02
CA THR A 20 7.62 -32.55 6.75
C THR A 20 7.95 -33.80 5.93
N PRO A 21 7.72 -33.80 4.62
CA PRO A 21 8.16 -34.89 3.77
C PRO A 21 9.64 -35.16 4.05
N LYS A 22 9.99 -36.41 4.41
CA LYS A 22 11.36 -36.86 4.70
C LYS A 22 12.01 -36.32 5.99
N GLY A 23 11.24 -35.90 7.01
CA GLY A 23 11.81 -35.47 8.29
C GLY A 23 12.61 -34.17 8.26
N LYS A 24 12.41 -33.32 7.24
CA LYS A 24 13.09 -32.03 7.13
C LYS A 24 12.70 -31.08 8.29
N LYS A 25 13.64 -30.25 8.72
CA LYS A 25 13.42 -29.25 9.76
C LYS A 25 12.89 -27.96 9.15
N ASN A 26 11.79 -27.41 9.65
CA ASN A 26 11.24 -26.13 9.18
C ASN A 26 12.10 -24.94 9.63
N ILE A 27 12.47 -24.08 8.71
CA ILE A 27 13.07 -22.77 8.94
C ILE A 27 12.10 -21.71 8.43
N ASN A 28 11.67 -20.80 9.29
CA ASN A 28 10.77 -19.72 8.96
C ASN A 28 11.54 -18.39 8.88
N PHE A 29 11.49 -17.71 7.74
CA PHE A 29 11.89 -16.32 7.59
C PHE A 29 10.63 -15.46 7.63
N VAL A 30 10.46 -14.68 8.70
CA VAL A 30 9.32 -13.79 8.87
C VAL A 30 9.75 -12.38 8.50
N ILE A 31 9.28 -11.90 7.36
CA ILE A 31 9.66 -10.62 6.76
C ILE A 31 8.55 -9.63 7.00
N CYS A 32 8.80 -8.65 7.88
CA CYS A 32 7.89 -7.56 8.19
C CYS A 32 8.16 -6.35 7.29
N ASP A 33 7.25 -5.38 7.27
CA ASP A 33 7.48 -4.11 6.58
C ASP A 33 8.78 -3.44 7.07
N ASN A 34 9.39 -2.59 6.26
CA ASN A 34 10.65 -1.89 6.56
C ASN A 34 10.48 -0.85 7.69
N ASN A 35 10.07 -1.32 8.84
CA ASN A 35 9.87 -0.55 10.06
C ASN A 35 10.29 -1.39 11.27
N LEU A 36 11.30 -0.94 12.00
CA LEU A 36 11.84 -1.66 13.16
C LEU A 36 10.81 -1.89 14.27
N LEU A 37 9.85 -0.97 14.45
CA LEU A 37 8.78 -1.14 15.43
C LEU A 37 7.88 -2.33 15.07
N LEU A 38 7.60 -2.54 13.78
CA LEU A 38 6.81 -3.68 13.31
C LEU A 38 7.54 -5.00 13.48
N VAL A 39 8.83 -5.02 13.18
CA VAL A 39 9.65 -6.21 13.39
C VAL A 39 9.66 -6.55 14.88
N LEU A 40 9.91 -5.58 15.75
CA LEU A 40 9.91 -5.78 17.20
C LEU A 40 8.54 -6.26 17.71
N GLN A 41 7.45 -5.69 17.20
CA GLN A 41 6.09 -6.12 17.54
C GLN A 41 5.84 -7.57 17.13
N THR A 42 6.23 -7.94 15.93
CA THR A 42 6.08 -9.32 15.44
C THR A 42 7.00 -10.27 16.20
N PHE A 43 8.22 -9.83 16.53
CA PHE A 43 9.16 -10.56 17.36
C PHE A 43 8.55 -10.92 18.72
N LYS A 44 8.01 -9.94 19.42
CA LYS A 44 7.31 -10.14 20.71
C LYS A 44 6.13 -11.11 20.61
N ARG A 45 5.38 -11.06 19.51
CA ARG A 45 4.29 -12.02 19.26
C ARG A 45 4.80 -13.43 19.04
N VAL A 46 5.89 -13.60 18.29
CA VAL A 46 6.54 -14.90 18.08
C VAL A 46 7.12 -15.43 19.39
N GLU A 47 7.79 -14.58 20.18
CA GLU A 47 8.34 -14.90 21.50
C GLU A 47 7.29 -15.45 22.48
N ASN A 48 6.07 -14.92 22.41
CA ASN A 48 4.96 -15.34 23.27
C ASN A 48 4.27 -16.64 22.80
N VAL A 49 4.75 -17.28 21.72
CA VAL A 49 4.23 -18.56 21.24
C VAL A 49 5.22 -19.67 21.54
N PRO A 50 4.96 -20.53 22.54
CA PRO A 50 5.93 -21.56 23.00
C PRO A 50 6.46 -22.47 21.89
N LYS A 51 5.62 -22.81 20.89
CA LYS A 51 6.01 -23.63 19.75
C LYS A 51 6.92 -22.92 18.73
N LEU A 52 7.08 -21.61 18.83
CA LEU A 52 7.95 -20.79 17.96
C LEU A 52 9.21 -20.33 18.71
N GLU A 53 9.60 -21.04 19.75
CA GLU A 53 10.90 -20.90 20.39
C GLU A 53 12.05 -20.99 19.37
N ASN A 54 13.27 -20.67 19.74
CA ASN A 54 14.43 -20.66 18.86
C ASN A 54 14.30 -19.66 17.70
N HIS A 55 14.12 -18.41 18.07
CA HIS A 55 14.02 -17.29 17.15
C HIS A 55 15.20 -16.32 17.27
N VAL A 56 15.43 -15.55 16.20
CA VAL A 56 16.45 -14.49 16.16
C VAL A 56 15.97 -13.32 15.33
N GLU A 57 16.32 -12.13 15.79
CA GLU A 57 16.13 -10.90 15.03
C GLU A 57 17.30 -10.66 14.07
N PHE A 58 16.99 -10.34 12.83
CA PHE A 58 17.92 -10.02 11.74
C PHE A 58 17.55 -8.72 11.01
N SER A 59 16.99 -7.75 11.71
CA SER A 59 16.43 -6.54 11.11
C SER A 59 17.43 -5.39 11.01
N CYS A 60 18.27 -5.20 12.03
CA CYS A 60 19.18 -4.07 12.15
C CYS A 60 20.61 -4.53 12.42
N ALA A 61 21.58 -3.99 11.64
CA ALA A 61 22.99 -4.30 11.81
C ALA A 61 23.58 -3.85 13.16
N LYS A 62 22.92 -2.94 13.88
CA LYS A 62 23.43 -2.38 15.15
C LYS A 62 22.83 -3.06 16.38
N THR A 63 21.57 -3.48 16.33
CA THR A 63 20.79 -3.91 17.49
C THR A 63 20.25 -5.33 17.41
N SER A 64 20.22 -5.95 16.23
CA SER A 64 19.72 -7.31 16.05
C SER A 64 20.64 -8.37 16.63
N GLY A 65 20.08 -9.49 17.05
CA GLY A 65 20.82 -10.67 17.53
C GLY A 65 21.75 -11.27 16.47
N CYS A 66 21.30 -11.28 15.21
CA CYS A 66 22.16 -11.58 14.04
C CYS A 66 22.33 -10.30 13.21
N ARG A 67 23.57 -10.00 12.82
CA ARG A 67 23.91 -8.77 12.09
C ARG A 67 24.27 -9.01 10.62
N THR A 68 24.75 -10.18 10.30
CA THR A 68 25.22 -10.57 8.97
C THR A 68 24.58 -11.89 8.56
N PHE A 69 24.52 -12.17 7.26
CA PHE A 69 23.97 -13.44 6.80
C PHE A 69 24.79 -14.66 7.27
N PRO A 70 26.14 -14.64 7.38
CA PRO A 70 26.89 -15.78 7.91
C PRO A 70 26.51 -16.12 9.36
N SER A 71 26.22 -15.09 10.20
CA SER A 71 25.78 -15.34 11.57
C SER A 71 24.40 -15.97 11.65
N VAL A 72 23.53 -15.74 10.66
CA VAL A 72 22.24 -16.44 10.54
C VAL A 72 22.44 -17.88 10.12
N VAL A 73 23.31 -18.16 9.14
CA VAL A 73 23.66 -19.52 8.70
C VAL A 73 24.19 -20.32 9.89
N GLU A 74 25.17 -19.78 10.63
CA GLU A 74 25.71 -20.41 11.84
C GLU A 74 24.62 -20.70 12.87
N SER A 75 23.71 -19.75 13.10
CA SER A 75 22.65 -19.90 14.08
C SER A 75 21.63 -20.98 13.68
N ILE A 76 21.31 -21.11 12.40
CA ILE A 76 20.42 -22.18 11.89
C ILE A 76 21.09 -23.54 12.04
N ILE A 77 22.35 -23.68 11.63
CA ILE A 77 23.05 -24.96 11.57
C ILE A 77 23.46 -25.44 12.97
N HIS A 78 24.02 -24.54 13.80
CA HIS A 78 24.68 -24.94 15.06
C HIS A 78 23.88 -24.57 16.31
N LYS A 79 23.03 -23.51 16.28
CA LYS A 79 22.26 -23.05 17.46
C LYS A 79 20.77 -23.45 17.39
N ASN A 80 20.40 -24.26 16.43
CA ASN A 80 19.03 -24.74 16.24
C ASN A 80 17.98 -23.62 16.10
N ILE A 81 18.37 -22.44 15.58
CA ILE A 81 17.42 -21.37 15.28
C ILE A 81 16.47 -21.83 14.17
N ARG A 82 15.17 -21.61 14.38
CA ARG A 82 14.10 -22.03 13.46
C ARG A 82 13.31 -20.85 12.90
N ASN A 83 13.33 -19.71 13.57
CA ASN A 83 12.56 -18.55 13.20
C ASN A 83 13.48 -17.32 13.09
N VAL A 84 13.56 -16.71 11.91
CA VAL A 84 14.39 -15.55 11.61
C VAL A 84 13.46 -14.38 11.24
N LEU A 85 13.46 -13.31 12.05
CA LEU A 85 12.60 -12.15 11.83
C LEU A 85 13.42 -10.99 11.30
N CYS A 86 12.95 -10.38 10.21
CA CYS A 86 13.68 -9.28 9.56
C CYS A 86 12.76 -8.25 8.89
N CYS A 87 13.37 -7.13 8.48
CA CYS A 87 12.73 -6.10 7.67
C CYS A 87 12.74 -6.46 6.18
N SER A 88 11.76 -5.96 5.43
CA SER A 88 11.62 -6.12 3.99
C SER A 88 12.50 -5.19 3.14
N ASN A 89 13.61 -4.64 3.68
CA ASN A 89 14.50 -3.83 2.86
C ASN A 89 15.36 -4.67 1.90
N HIS A 90 15.83 -4.02 0.83
CA HIS A 90 16.59 -4.67 -0.24
C HIS A 90 17.83 -5.44 0.26
N ILE A 91 18.56 -4.91 1.25
CA ILE A 91 19.74 -5.56 1.81
C ILE A 91 19.35 -6.87 2.49
N ARG A 92 18.32 -6.86 3.35
CA ARG A 92 17.88 -8.04 4.07
C ARG A 92 17.27 -9.11 3.16
N LEU A 93 16.55 -8.71 2.11
CA LEU A 93 16.05 -9.66 1.11
C LEU A 93 17.19 -10.34 0.35
N LYS A 94 18.23 -9.59 0.00
CA LYS A 94 19.46 -10.15 -0.57
C LYS A 94 20.18 -11.07 0.43
N ASP A 95 20.27 -10.68 1.68
CA ASP A 95 20.89 -11.48 2.73
C ASP A 95 20.16 -12.81 2.95
N ILE A 96 18.82 -12.84 2.94
CA ILE A 96 18.02 -14.09 3.02
C ILE A 96 18.36 -15.01 1.85
N ASN A 97 18.45 -14.47 0.64
CA ASN A 97 18.90 -15.23 -0.51
C ASN A 97 20.28 -15.86 -0.24
N SER A 98 21.24 -15.05 0.23
CA SER A 98 22.59 -15.55 0.57
C SER A 98 22.57 -16.60 1.68
N VAL A 99 21.71 -16.49 2.69
CA VAL A 99 21.57 -17.52 3.76
C VAL A 99 21.13 -18.85 3.18
N ILE A 100 20.05 -18.88 2.42
CA ILE A 100 19.49 -20.11 1.86
C ILE A 100 20.48 -20.75 0.88
N SER A 101 21.04 -19.98 -0.06
CA SER A 101 22.01 -20.48 -1.00
C SER A 101 23.27 -21.01 -0.31
N SER A 102 23.76 -20.33 0.76
CA SER A 102 24.92 -20.83 1.52
C SER A 102 24.64 -22.17 2.22
N ILE A 103 23.45 -22.38 2.78
CA ILE A 103 23.10 -23.65 3.41
C ILE A 103 23.04 -24.78 2.36
N HIS A 104 22.55 -24.49 1.16
CA HIS A 104 22.58 -25.45 0.04
C HIS A 104 24.02 -25.74 -0.42
N LEU A 105 24.86 -24.73 -0.56
CA LEU A 105 26.28 -24.88 -0.93
C LEU A 105 27.08 -25.70 0.10
N LEU A 106 26.69 -25.63 1.38
CA LEU A 106 27.29 -26.47 2.44
C LEU A 106 26.77 -27.93 2.44
N GLY A 107 25.96 -28.31 1.46
CA GLY A 107 25.38 -29.67 1.36
C GLY A 107 24.29 -29.97 2.39
N LYS A 108 23.80 -28.97 3.12
CA LYS A 108 22.80 -29.12 4.18
C LYS A 108 21.39 -28.69 3.76
N GLY A 109 21.20 -28.20 2.53
CA GLY A 109 19.91 -27.72 2.04
C GLY A 109 18.78 -28.73 2.24
N ASP A 110 19.04 -29.98 1.97
CA ASP A 110 18.04 -31.06 2.04
C ASP A 110 17.58 -31.43 3.46
N GLU A 111 18.31 -30.99 4.49
CA GLU A 111 17.90 -31.16 5.89
C GLU A 111 16.77 -30.22 6.29
N TYR A 112 16.49 -29.17 5.49
CA TYR A 112 15.60 -28.09 5.84
C TYR A 112 14.45 -27.91 4.83
N GLN A 113 13.32 -27.41 5.34
CA GLN A 113 12.23 -26.81 4.58
C GLN A 113 12.25 -25.31 4.91
N PHE A 114 12.48 -24.46 3.93
CA PHE A 114 12.51 -23.01 4.09
C PHE A 114 11.13 -22.44 3.78
N ASN A 115 10.51 -21.78 4.76
CA ASN A 115 9.25 -21.09 4.61
C ASN A 115 9.48 -19.59 4.75
N ILE A 116 9.20 -18.83 3.70
CA ILE A 116 9.37 -17.37 3.68
C ILE A 116 7.99 -16.75 3.82
N TRP A 117 7.76 -16.07 4.95
CA TRP A 117 6.52 -15.42 5.31
C TRP A 117 6.67 -13.93 5.11
N PHE A 118 5.92 -13.35 4.18
CA PHE A 118 6.02 -11.95 3.85
C PHE A 118 4.77 -11.21 4.31
N ASP A 119 4.86 -10.44 5.40
CA ASP A 119 3.76 -9.57 5.85
C ASP A 119 3.74 -8.28 5.02
N GLU A 120 2.55 -7.77 4.71
CA GLU A 120 2.30 -6.64 3.81
C GLU A 120 2.95 -6.84 2.41
N ALA A 121 2.86 -8.07 1.88
CA ALA A 121 3.55 -8.50 0.67
C ALA A 121 3.21 -7.65 -0.58
N ASP A 122 1.98 -7.10 -0.66
CA ASP A 122 1.54 -6.25 -1.76
C ASP A 122 2.40 -4.99 -1.97
N LYS A 123 3.12 -4.56 -0.94
CA LYS A 123 3.99 -3.40 -0.95
C LYS A 123 5.35 -3.70 -1.57
N TRP A 124 5.84 -4.93 -1.39
CA TRP A 124 7.21 -5.33 -1.68
C TRP A 124 7.36 -6.26 -2.90
N LEU A 125 6.35 -6.34 -3.75
CA LEU A 125 6.32 -7.25 -4.91
C LEU A 125 7.58 -7.21 -5.78
N ARG A 126 8.17 -6.01 -5.99
CA ARG A 126 9.41 -5.88 -6.75
C ARG A 126 10.60 -6.52 -6.02
N GLY A 127 10.71 -6.32 -4.70
CA GLY A 127 11.78 -6.91 -3.90
C GLY A 127 11.66 -8.44 -3.82
N ILE A 128 10.43 -8.92 -3.69
CA ILE A 128 10.12 -10.36 -3.71
C ILE A 128 10.57 -10.98 -5.03
N ASP A 129 10.20 -10.39 -6.17
CA ASP A 129 10.59 -10.91 -7.48
C ASP A 129 12.10 -10.88 -7.72
N THR A 130 12.76 -9.84 -7.22
CA THR A 130 14.19 -9.69 -7.46
C THR A 130 15.03 -10.65 -6.63
N HIS A 131 14.63 -10.92 -5.38
CA HIS A 131 15.49 -11.63 -4.43
C HIS A 131 14.94 -12.96 -3.93
N ILE A 132 13.62 -13.13 -3.88
CA ILE A 132 13.00 -14.28 -3.22
C ILE A 132 12.38 -15.25 -4.22
N THR A 133 11.68 -14.76 -5.23
CA THR A 133 11.09 -15.62 -6.26
C THR A 133 12.13 -16.53 -6.94
N PRO A 134 13.36 -16.05 -7.28
CA PRO A 134 14.38 -16.93 -7.83
C PRO A 134 14.70 -18.14 -6.94
N LEU A 135 14.74 -17.95 -5.61
CA LEU A 135 14.99 -19.06 -4.69
C LEU A 135 13.91 -20.16 -4.76
N SER A 136 12.65 -19.74 -4.83
CA SER A 136 11.54 -20.71 -4.91
C SER A 136 11.43 -21.40 -6.27
N LEU A 137 12.13 -20.90 -7.29
CA LEU A 137 12.26 -21.54 -8.58
C LEU A 137 13.49 -22.45 -8.67
N GLU A 138 14.54 -22.13 -7.91
CA GLU A 138 15.80 -22.87 -7.89
C GLU A 138 15.77 -24.05 -6.91
N TYR A 139 15.08 -23.90 -5.77
CA TYR A 139 15.06 -24.90 -4.70
C TYR A 139 13.64 -25.34 -4.36
N ASP A 140 13.33 -26.62 -4.56
CA ASP A 140 12.00 -27.21 -4.29
C ASP A 140 11.59 -27.16 -2.81
N ASN A 141 12.56 -27.00 -1.91
CA ASN A 141 12.34 -26.89 -0.47
C ASN A 141 12.21 -25.42 0.01
N VAL A 142 11.97 -24.47 -0.89
CA VAL A 142 11.68 -23.08 -0.55
C VAL A 142 10.23 -22.75 -0.87
N LYS A 143 9.44 -22.45 0.16
CA LYS A 143 8.02 -22.07 0.03
C LYS A 143 7.83 -20.58 0.36
N LEU A 144 7.15 -19.87 -0.54
CA LEU A 144 6.81 -18.46 -0.36
C LEU A 144 5.37 -18.31 0.11
N ASN A 145 5.16 -17.65 1.25
CA ASN A 145 3.86 -17.37 1.85
C ASN A 145 3.65 -15.85 1.90
N LEU A 146 2.63 -15.35 1.21
CA LEU A 146 2.35 -13.93 1.06
C LEU A 146 1.13 -13.53 1.89
N ILE A 147 1.32 -12.63 2.84
CA ILE A 147 0.27 -12.16 3.75
C ILE A 147 -0.03 -10.71 3.43
N THR A 148 -1.28 -10.37 3.24
CA THR A 148 -1.71 -8.99 2.97
C THR A 148 -3.18 -8.78 3.32
N ALA A 149 -3.54 -7.54 3.63
CA ALA A 149 -4.93 -7.09 3.71
C ALA A 149 -5.48 -6.65 2.34
N THR A 150 -4.62 -6.51 1.32
CA THR A 150 -4.96 -6.03 -0.02
C THR A 150 -4.49 -7.02 -1.09
N PRO A 151 -5.11 -8.21 -1.17
CA PRO A 151 -4.63 -9.35 -1.96
C PRO A 151 -4.67 -9.10 -3.48
N LEU A 152 -5.51 -8.19 -3.96
CA LEU A 152 -5.74 -7.98 -5.40
C LEU A 152 -4.45 -7.70 -6.21
N ARG A 153 -3.46 -7.02 -5.61
CA ARG A 153 -2.18 -6.78 -6.28
C ARG A 153 -1.34 -8.04 -6.41
N ILE A 154 -1.38 -8.91 -5.40
CA ILE A 154 -0.66 -10.18 -5.38
C ILE A 154 -1.28 -11.13 -6.41
N ILE A 155 -2.59 -11.32 -6.34
CA ILE A 155 -3.35 -12.19 -7.25
C ILE A 155 -3.14 -11.78 -8.71
N LYS A 156 -3.19 -10.48 -9.00
CA LYS A 156 -2.94 -9.96 -10.34
C LYS A 156 -1.54 -10.28 -10.87
N LYS A 157 -0.57 -10.42 -9.98
CA LYS A 157 0.83 -10.62 -10.36
C LYS A 157 1.21 -12.09 -10.43
N TYR A 158 0.82 -12.86 -9.44
CA TYR A 158 1.13 -14.29 -9.33
C TYR A 158 -0.09 -15.10 -9.71
N LYS A 159 -0.07 -15.66 -10.91
CA LYS A 159 -1.22 -16.40 -11.44
C LYS A 159 -1.41 -17.79 -10.84
N LYS A 160 -0.34 -18.37 -10.30
CA LYS A 160 -0.36 -19.69 -9.66
C LYS A 160 -0.15 -19.54 -8.15
N VAL A 161 -1.17 -19.04 -7.44
CA VAL A 161 -1.16 -18.96 -5.97
C VAL A 161 -2.31 -19.75 -5.42
N GLU A 162 -2.03 -20.54 -4.41
CA GLU A 162 -3.05 -21.09 -3.53
C GLU A 162 -3.52 -19.98 -2.60
N ILE A 163 -4.82 -19.69 -2.59
CA ILE A 163 -5.39 -18.74 -1.64
C ILE A 163 -5.90 -19.51 -0.45
N VAL A 164 -5.31 -19.25 0.71
CA VAL A 164 -5.86 -19.73 1.97
C VAL A 164 -7.01 -18.82 2.35
N GLY A 165 -8.22 -19.25 2.08
CA GLY A 165 -9.44 -18.60 2.50
C GLY A 165 -9.67 -18.77 4.00
N ILE A 166 -10.57 -17.97 4.56
CA ILE A 166 -10.98 -17.99 5.95
C ILE A 166 -12.48 -18.27 5.97
N GLU A 167 -12.90 -19.28 6.71
CA GLU A 167 -14.30 -19.68 6.79
C GLU A 167 -15.19 -18.50 7.23
N GLU A 168 -14.79 -17.83 8.28
CA GLU A 168 -15.41 -16.61 8.76
C GLU A 168 -14.43 -15.45 8.69
N PRO A 169 -14.38 -14.70 7.58
CA PRO A 169 -13.46 -13.57 7.43
C PRO A 169 -13.76 -12.41 8.40
N THR A 170 -14.92 -12.45 9.06
CA THR A 170 -15.30 -11.51 10.11
C THR A 170 -15.87 -12.27 11.30
N LEU A 171 -15.17 -12.25 12.42
CA LEU A 171 -15.68 -12.75 13.70
C LEU A 171 -16.84 -11.87 14.18
N PRO A 172 -17.77 -12.38 15.03
CA PRO A 172 -18.85 -11.57 15.62
C PRO A 172 -18.36 -10.31 16.33
N GLU A 173 -17.19 -10.38 16.94
CA GLU A 173 -16.54 -9.26 17.63
C GLU A 173 -15.87 -8.26 16.68
N TYR A 174 -15.83 -8.55 15.39
CA TYR A 174 -15.16 -7.67 14.43
C TYR A 174 -16.00 -6.42 14.15
N HIS A 175 -15.39 -5.27 14.41
CA HIS A 175 -15.89 -3.96 13.96
C HIS A 175 -15.29 -3.65 12.59
N GLY A 176 -16.14 -3.67 11.56
CA GLY A 176 -15.78 -3.29 10.19
C GLY A 176 -15.95 -1.79 9.93
N TRP A 177 -15.66 -1.37 8.70
CA TRP A 177 -15.83 0.02 8.31
C TRP A 177 -17.28 0.50 8.46
N LEU A 178 -18.23 -0.30 7.98
CA LEU A 178 -19.65 0.05 7.98
C LEU A 178 -20.31 0.00 9.38
N ASP A 179 -19.63 -0.54 10.38
CA ASP A 179 -20.10 -0.53 11.77
C ASP A 179 -19.86 0.80 12.50
N SER A 180 -19.07 1.71 11.89
CA SER A 180 -18.79 3.04 12.41
C SER A 180 -20.00 3.97 12.23
N GLN A 181 -20.05 5.04 13.03
CA GLN A 181 -20.96 6.16 12.79
C GLN A 181 -20.29 7.14 11.82
N PHE A 182 -21.02 7.67 10.84
CA PHE A 182 -20.44 8.54 9.82
C PHE A 182 -21.08 9.91 9.78
N LYS A 183 -20.21 10.94 9.64
CA LYS A 183 -20.60 12.26 9.14
C LYS A 183 -19.86 12.48 7.82
N ILE A 184 -20.62 12.44 6.71
CA ILE A 184 -20.08 12.47 5.35
C ILE A 184 -20.14 13.91 4.83
N TYR A 185 -19.02 14.39 4.31
CA TYR A 185 -18.85 15.70 3.72
C TYR A 185 -18.64 15.61 2.20
N ALA A 186 -18.92 16.71 1.50
CA ALA A 186 -18.56 16.82 0.10
C ALA A 186 -17.04 16.69 -0.10
N ASP A 187 -16.62 16.26 -1.28
CA ASP A 187 -15.21 16.12 -1.60
C ASP A 187 -14.48 17.46 -1.58
N VAL A 188 -13.33 17.48 -0.93
CA VAL A 188 -12.42 18.63 -0.83
C VAL A 188 -11.01 18.27 -1.29
N PHE A 189 -10.23 19.26 -1.74
CA PHE A 189 -8.93 19.02 -2.36
C PHE A 189 -7.77 18.94 -1.37
N LYS A 190 -7.89 19.55 -0.18
CA LYS A 190 -6.82 19.60 0.82
C LYS A 190 -7.26 18.95 2.13
N THR A 191 -6.46 18.02 2.60
CA THR A 191 -6.73 17.29 3.84
C THR A 191 -6.67 18.20 5.06
N GLU A 192 -5.70 19.11 5.13
CA GLU A 192 -5.52 20.03 6.27
C GLU A 192 -6.74 20.95 6.43
N SER A 193 -7.19 21.56 5.33
CA SER A 193 -8.39 22.41 5.35
C SER A 193 -9.66 21.61 5.70
N PHE A 194 -9.72 20.35 5.30
CA PHE A 194 -10.81 19.47 5.68
C PHE A 194 -10.80 19.19 7.19
N VAL A 195 -9.62 18.91 7.77
CA VAL A 195 -9.48 18.69 9.22
C VAL A 195 -9.92 19.95 9.99
N GLU A 196 -9.47 21.11 9.59
CA GLU A 196 -9.85 22.40 10.23
C GLU A 196 -11.37 22.59 10.19
N HIS A 197 -11.99 22.46 9.03
CA HIS A 197 -13.43 22.58 8.84
C HIS A 197 -14.23 21.58 9.71
N VAL A 198 -13.80 20.31 9.75
CA VAL A 198 -14.45 19.28 10.58
C VAL A 198 -14.37 19.63 12.06
N LEU A 199 -13.22 20.11 12.54
CA LEU A 199 -13.03 20.46 13.95
C LEU A 199 -13.90 21.67 14.34
N ASP A 200 -14.08 22.65 13.43
CA ASP A 200 -14.94 23.81 13.66
C ASP A 200 -16.42 23.43 13.71
N ASP A 201 -16.86 22.66 12.72
CA ASP A 201 -18.25 22.20 12.62
C ASP A 201 -18.70 21.28 13.77
N ASN A 202 -17.74 20.66 14.45
CA ASN A 202 -18.00 19.66 15.47
C ASN A 202 -17.30 19.98 16.79
N SER A 203 -17.21 21.26 17.13
CA SER A 203 -16.60 21.71 18.39
C SER A 203 -17.23 21.08 19.63
N GLY A 204 -18.52 20.73 19.59
CA GLY A 204 -19.22 20.03 20.67
C GLY A 204 -18.72 18.58 20.92
N GLU A 205 -18.11 17.94 19.94
CA GLU A 205 -17.52 16.60 20.06
C GLU A 205 -16.12 16.64 20.70
N ILE A 206 -15.51 17.84 20.81
CA ILE A 206 -14.17 18.02 21.37
C ILE A 206 -14.28 18.06 22.90
N GLN A 207 -14.27 16.87 23.50
CA GLN A 207 -14.43 16.70 24.93
C GLN A 207 -13.23 16.02 25.57
N LYS A 208 -13.01 16.25 26.86
CA LYS A 208 -11.98 15.56 27.65
C LYS A 208 -12.12 14.04 27.51
N GLY A 209 -11.01 13.34 27.34
CA GLY A 209 -10.96 11.89 27.21
C GLY A 209 -11.33 11.35 25.82
N THR A 210 -11.83 12.18 24.88
CA THR A 210 -12.02 11.77 23.50
C THR A 210 -10.68 11.53 22.79
N LYS A 211 -10.63 10.55 21.92
CA LYS A 211 -9.41 10.11 21.21
C LYS A 211 -9.66 10.14 19.74
N TRP A 212 -8.97 11.06 19.04
CA TRP A 212 -9.17 11.38 17.63
C TRP A 212 -8.02 10.84 16.80
N PHE A 213 -8.32 9.99 15.83
CA PHE A 213 -7.39 9.54 14.81
C PHE A 213 -7.46 10.49 13.61
N ILE A 214 -6.42 11.29 13.41
CA ILE A 214 -6.34 12.31 12.36
C ILE A 214 -5.05 12.08 11.56
N PRO A 215 -4.98 11.09 10.65
CA PRO A 215 -3.75 10.76 9.95
C PRO A 215 -3.13 11.93 9.17
N GLY A 216 -3.95 12.82 8.64
CA GLY A 216 -3.48 13.99 7.91
C GLY A 216 -2.97 13.67 6.50
N SER A 217 -2.10 14.52 5.98
CA SER A 217 -1.39 14.33 4.70
C SER A 217 -0.02 13.68 4.89
N SER A 218 0.68 13.39 3.79
CA SER A 218 2.00 12.75 3.82
C SER A 218 3.15 13.70 4.21
N SER A 219 2.90 15.00 4.35
CA SER A 219 3.92 15.99 4.62
C SER A 219 4.08 16.26 6.12
N LYS A 220 5.32 16.48 6.57
CA LYS A 220 5.59 16.91 7.95
C LYS A 220 4.94 18.25 8.28
N GLU A 221 4.87 19.15 7.31
CA GLU A 221 4.21 20.44 7.45
C GLU A 221 2.70 20.26 7.65
N GLY A 222 2.07 19.33 6.92
CA GLY A 222 0.65 19.00 7.16
C GLY A 222 0.42 18.47 8.57
N HIS A 223 1.33 17.63 9.10
CA HIS A 223 1.22 17.17 10.50
C HIS A 223 1.36 18.32 11.50
N ARG A 224 2.24 19.29 11.21
CA ARG A 224 2.41 20.50 12.04
C ARG A 224 1.15 21.37 12.04
N LEU A 225 0.57 21.62 10.89
CA LEU A 225 -0.67 22.39 10.75
C LEU A 225 -1.83 21.72 11.51
N ILE A 226 -2.00 20.41 11.36
CA ILE A 226 -3.02 19.66 12.10
C ILE A 226 -2.80 19.77 13.61
N MET A 227 -1.56 19.65 14.08
CA MET A 227 -1.24 19.83 15.48
C MET A 227 -1.62 21.25 15.97
N GLU A 228 -1.36 22.28 15.17
CA GLU A 228 -1.71 23.66 15.52
C GLU A 228 -3.23 23.86 15.58
N TYR A 229 -3.99 23.34 14.61
CA TYR A 229 -5.46 23.36 14.63
C TYR A 229 -6.02 22.61 15.85
N CYS A 230 -5.46 21.46 16.20
CA CYS A 230 -5.86 20.73 17.39
C CYS A 230 -5.52 21.49 18.67
N ARG A 231 -4.29 22.00 18.79
CA ARG A 231 -3.84 22.74 19.98
C ARG A 231 -4.68 23.99 20.24
N SER A 232 -5.03 24.77 19.23
CA SER A 232 -5.89 25.95 19.36
C SER A 232 -7.30 25.62 19.89
N ARG A 233 -7.69 24.34 19.82
CA ARG A 233 -8.97 23.81 20.33
C ARG A 233 -8.81 22.96 21.59
N GLY A 234 -7.66 23.08 22.27
CA GLY A 234 -7.40 22.44 23.56
C GLY A 234 -6.99 20.96 23.53
N PHE A 235 -6.66 20.42 22.36
CA PHE A 235 -6.16 19.05 22.24
C PHE A 235 -4.73 18.92 22.77
N SER A 236 -4.45 17.78 23.38
CA SER A 236 -3.10 17.20 23.32
C SER A 236 -2.92 16.48 22.00
N THR A 237 -1.70 16.46 21.44
CA THR A 237 -1.44 15.86 20.13
C THR A 237 -0.23 14.96 20.17
N ILE A 238 -0.35 13.72 19.69
CA ILE A 238 0.76 12.82 19.43
C ILE A 238 1.07 12.84 17.93
N ILE A 239 2.28 13.27 17.58
CA ILE A 239 2.79 13.19 16.19
C ILE A 239 3.77 12.03 16.11
N ILE A 240 3.54 11.10 15.17
CA ILE A 240 4.44 9.99 14.86
C ILE A 240 4.88 10.10 13.42
N ASN A 241 6.12 10.50 13.18
CA ASN A 241 6.68 10.64 11.83
C ASN A 241 8.17 10.26 11.80
N SER A 242 8.89 10.59 10.71
CA SER A 242 10.32 10.28 10.58
C SER A 242 11.21 11.00 11.60
N ASP A 243 10.73 12.07 12.24
CA ASP A 243 11.45 12.79 13.31
C ASP A 243 11.28 12.13 14.68
N GLY A 244 10.49 11.07 14.75
CA GLY A 244 10.21 10.33 15.98
C GLY A 244 8.78 10.53 16.47
N ILE A 245 8.62 10.39 17.79
CA ILE A 245 7.34 10.53 18.47
C ILE A 245 7.39 11.80 19.33
N LYS A 246 6.49 12.72 19.03
CA LYS A 246 6.39 13.99 19.78
C LYS A 246 5.01 14.12 20.39
N VAL A 247 4.98 14.51 21.67
CA VAL A 247 3.75 14.79 22.42
C VAL A 247 3.67 16.29 22.66
N TYR A 248 2.59 16.89 22.19
CA TYR A 248 2.30 18.32 22.38
C TYR A 248 1.14 18.47 23.34
N LEU A 249 1.30 19.28 24.38
CA LEU A 249 0.24 19.65 25.30
C LEU A 249 -0.39 20.99 24.91
N PRO A 250 -1.63 21.27 25.33
CA PRO A 250 -2.30 22.55 25.00
C PRO A 250 -1.54 23.78 25.51
N ASP A 251 -0.81 23.67 26.62
CA ASP A 251 0.01 24.75 27.20
C ASP A 251 1.30 25.06 26.40
N GLY A 252 1.55 24.33 25.33
CA GLY A 252 2.74 24.50 24.51
C GLY A 252 3.91 23.59 24.87
N THR A 253 3.81 22.83 25.96
CA THR A 253 4.83 21.83 26.33
C THR A 253 4.98 20.79 25.23
N VAL A 254 6.24 20.52 24.84
CA VAL A 254 6.59 19.51 23.83
C VAL A 254 7.57 18.51 24.40
N THR A 255 7.25 17.24 24.29
CA THR A 255 8.14 16.15 24.75
C THR A 255 8.44 15.19 23.60
N LEU A 256 9.72 14.83 23.47
CA LEU A 256 10.18 13.82 22.52
C LEU A 256 10.20 12.45 23.22
N GLU A 257 9.41 11.52 22.71
CA GLU A 257 9.39 10.15 23.21
C GLU A 257 10.40 9.27 22.50
N LYS A 258 11.07 8.43 23.29
CA LYS A 258 11.89 7.35 22.73
C LYS A 258 10.98 6.21 22.26
N LYS A 259 11.47 5.43 21.29
CA LYS A 259 10.80 4.20 20.87
C LYS A 259 10.64 3.27 22.08
N SER A 260 9.41 2.88 22.33
CA SER A 260 9.09 1.98 23.43
C SER A 260 9.51 0.55 23.13
N ASP A 261 9.92 -0.18 24.15
CA ASP A 261 10.11 -1.64 24.08
C ASP A 261 8.78 -2.41 23.99
N MET A 262 7.66 -1.72 24.13
CA MET A 262 6.29 -2.26 23.97
C MET A 262 5.54 -1.59 22.82
N PRO A 263 5.82 -1.93 21.57
CA PRO A 263 5.21 -1.28 20.41
C PRO A 263 3.69 -1.46 20.34
N ASP A 264 3.13 -2.53 20.88
CA ASP A 264 1.69 -2.79 20.91
C ASP A 264 0.94 -1.87 21.90
N ARG A 265 1.61 -1.35 22.91
CA ARG A 265 1.05 -0.43 23.91
C ARG A 265 1.65 0.98 23.83
N LEU A 266 2.34 1.30 22.75
CA LEU A 266 3.04 2.57 22.58
C LEU A 266 2.14 3.79 22.84
N ILE A 267 0.99 3.87 22.18
CA ILE A 267 0.07 5.00 22.32
C ILE A 267 -0.65 4.98 23.67
N PRO A 268 -1.20 3.85 24.14
CA PRO A 268 -1.74 3.77 25.50
C PRO A 268 -0.73 4.15 26.59
N ALA A 269 0.51 3.69 26.50
CA ALA A 269 1.55 4.01 27.45
C ALA A 269 1.89 5.52 27.50
N ILE A 270 1.94 6.17 26.34
CA ILE A 270 2.12 7.63 26.25
C ILE A 270 0.90 8.36 26.86
N TYR A 271 -0.31 7.88 26.56
CA TYR A 271 -1.54 8.44 27.08
C TYR A 271 -1.58 8.42 28.62
N GLU A 272 -1.24 7.30 29.22
CA GLU A 272 -1.15 7.11 30.67
C GLU A 272 -0.01 7.96 31.26
N LYS A 273 1.21 7.88 30.71
CA LYS A 273 2.41 8.57 31.20
C LYS A 273 2.21 10.07 31.33
N TYR A 274 1.54 10.71 30.37
CA TYR A 274 1.30 12.16 30.37
C TYR A 274 -0.07 12.55 30.89
N ASN A 275 -0.84 11.60 31.43
CA ASN A 275 -2.22 11.84 31.89
C ASN A 275 -3.05 12.62 30.86
N LEU A 276 -3.04 12.14 29.60
CA LEU A 276 -3.70 12.83 28.50
C LEU A 276 -5.23 12.73 28.54
N ALA A 277 -5.80 11.92 29.45
CA ALA A 277 -7.23 11.81 29.69
C ALA A 277 -7.89 13.15 30.07
N ARG A 278 -7.12 14.09 30.62
CA ARG A 278 -7.58 15.43 30.98
C ARG A 278 -7.82 16.37 29.78
N PHE A 279 -7.46 15.94 28.58
CA PHE A 279 -7.63 16.66 27.32
C PHE A 279 -8.33 15.79 26.27
N PRO A 280 -8.91 16.35 25.22
CA PRO A 280 -9.08 15.62 23.97
C PRO A 280 -7.71 15.28 23.41
N LEU A 281 -7.54 14.09 22.83
CA LEU A 281 -6.30 13.63 22.22
C LEU A 281 -6.43 13.53 20.72
N ALA A 282 -5.49 14.10 19.95
CA ALA A 282 -5.30 13.88 18.54
C ALA A 282 -4.05 13.03 18.26
N ILE A 283 -4.14 12.08 17.32
CA ILE A 283 -3.02 11.25 16.87
C ILE A 283 -2.85 11.48 15.38
N THR A 284 -1.67 11.97 14.95
CA THR A 284 -1.37 12.27 13.55
C THR A 284 -0.01 11.71 13.11
N GLY A 285 0.21 11.55 11.80
CA GLY A 285 1.49 11.03 11.29
C GLY A 285 1.40 10.18 10.02
N TYR A 286 0.28 10.22 9.32
CA TYR A 286 0.01 9.59 8.03
C TYR A 286 0.61 8.18 7.85
N PHE A 287 1.71 8.03 7.10
CA PHE A 287 2.33 6.72 6.83
C PHE A 287 2.80 6.01 8.09
N CYS A 288 3.31 6.73 9.07
CA CYS A 288 3.85 6.13 10.29
C CYS A 288 2.76 5.56 11.20
N ILE A 289 1.53 6.05 11.08
CA ILE A 289 0.37 5.57 11.85
C ILE A 289 -0.62 4.76 11.01
N SER A 290 -0.53 4.81 9.68
CA SER A 290 -1.42 4.07 8.78
C SER A 290 -1.15 2.57 8.78
N ARG A 291 0.04 2.13 9.20
CA ARG A 291 0.44 0.72 9.21
C ARG A 291 1.17 0.38 10.51
N GLY A 292 0.92 -0.81 11.02
CA GLY A 292 1.76 -1.47 12.02
C GLY A 292 1.72 -0.98 13.46
N ILE A 293 1.14 0.15 13.76
CA ILE A 293 0.95 0.58 15.16
C ILE A 293 -0.45 0.18 15.60
N THR A 294 -0.55 -0.47 16.75
CA THR A 294 -1.84 -0.78 17.38
C THR A 294 -2.45 0.52 17.93
N MET A 295 -3.63 0.89 17.42
CA MET A 295 -4.31 2.14 17.77
C MET A 295 -5.36 1.96 18.86
N SER A 296 -5.81 0.72 19.11
CA SER A 296 -6.87 0.44 20.05
C SER A 296 -6.54 -0.80 20.89
N SER A 297 -6.84 -0.75 22.15
CA SER A 297 -6.83 -1.84 23.12
C SER A 297 -8.09 -1.74 23.97
N GLN A 298 -8.32 -2.73 24.85
CA GLN A 298 -9.46 -2.73 25.77
C GLN A 298 -9.57 -1.45 26.59
N ASP A 299 -8.41 -0.89 27.00
CA ASP A 299 -8.32 0.31 27.82
C ASP A 299 -8.16 1.61 27.00
N PHE A 300 -7.95 1.50 25.69
CA PHE A 300 -7.71 2.64 24.83
C PHE A 300 -8.39 2.45 23.48
N GLN A 301 -9.52 3.14 23.27
CA GLN A 301 -10.27 3.07 22.02
C GLN A 301 -10.27 4.43 21.32
N ILE A 302 -10.14 4.42 20.00
CA ILE A 302 -10.37 5.59 19.16
C ILE A 302 -11.87 5.88 19.17
N THR A 303 -12.26 7.08 19.59
CA THR A 303 -13.65 7.52 19.64
C THR A 303 -14.07 8.30 18.41
N HIS A 304 -13.14 9.02 17.78
CA HIS A 304 -13.37 9.86 16.60
C HIS A 304 -12.26 9.66 15.58
N ALA A 305 -12.59 9.82 14.31
CA ALA A 305 -11.58 9.82 13.25
C ALA A 305 -11.93 10.84 12.15
N ILE A 306 -10.91 11.54 11.64
CA ILE A 306 -11.05 12.41 10.46
C ILE A 306 -10.20 11.80 9.35
N MET A 307 -10.84 11.26 8.31
CA MET A 307 -10.13 10.59 7.22
C MET A 307 -9.52 11.61 6.24
N PRO A 308 -8.38 11.30 5.59
CA PRO A 308 -7.77 12.21 4.62
C PRO A 308 -8.69 12.46 3.42
N ALA A 309 -8.88 13.73 3.04
CA ALA A 309 -9.75 14.10 1.94
C ALA A 309 -9.14 13.86 0.55
N SER A 310 -7.83 14.07 0.39
CA SER A 310 -7.16 14.13 -0.92
C SER A 310 -6.42 12.85 -1.33
N MET A 311 -6.72 11.71 -0.72
CA MET A 311 -6.06 10.45 -1.04
C MET A 311 -6.43 9.93 -2.43
N ARG A 312 -5.41 9.47 -3.18
CA ARG A 312 -5.58 8.87 -4.50
C ARG A 312 -5.44 7.33 -4.51
N ASN A 313 -4.65 6.80 -3.59
CA ASN A 313 -4.35 5.37 -3.55
C ASN A 313 -5.41 4.62 -2.75
N LYS A 314 -6.22 3.82 -3.44
CA LYS A 314 -7.31 3.03 -2.83
C LYS A 314 -6.82 2.07 -1.73
N ASN A 315 -5.65 1.45 -1.92
CA ASN A 315 -5.09 0.53 -0.91
C ASN A 315 -4.67 1.28 0.37
N GLU A 316 -4.11 2.48 0.24
CA GLU A 316 -3.79 3.32 1.40
C GLU A 316 -5.06 3.79 2.11
N MET A 317 -6.11 4.15 1.37
CA MET A 317 -7.42 4.49 1.96
C MET A 317 -7.97 3.33 2.79
N SER A 318 -7.95 2.10 2.25
CA SER A 318 -8.38 0.90 2.98
C SER A 318 -7.56 0.65 4.24
N GLN A 319 -6.25 0.88 4.20
CA GLN A 319 -5.37 0.68 5.34
C GLN A 319 -5.56 1.74 6.43
N ILE A 320 -5.77 2.99 6.05
CA ILE A 320 -6.08 4.06 6.99
C ILE A 320 -7.46 3.81 7.63
N ALA A 321 -8.48 3.47 6.84
CA ALA A 321 -9.77 3.03 7.35
C ALA A 321 -9.64 1.84 8.30
N GLY A 322 -8.69 0.94 8.03
CA GLY A 322 -8.39 -0.21 8.88
C GLY A 322 -7.93 0.14 10.31
N ARG A 323 -7.59 1.38 10.59
CA ARG A 323 -7.21 1.81 11.96
C ARG A 323 -8.38 1.98 12.91
N THR A 324 -9.55 2.18 12.38
CA THR A 324 -10.81 2.21 13.16
C THR A 324 -11.48 0.84 13.27
N LYS A 325 -10.95 -0.18 12.61
CA LYS A 325 -11.49 -1.55 12.56
C LYS A 325 -10.76 -2.49 13.52
N GLY A 326 -11.40 -3.61 13.83
CA GLY A 326 -10.77 -4.70 14.60
C GLY A 326 -11.74 -5.48 15.45
N ASN A 327 -11.24 -6.48 16.18
CA ASN A 327 -12.03 -7.29 17.12
C ASN A 327 -12.27 -6.48 18.39
N GLN A 328 -13.25 -5.60 18.37
CA GLN A 328 -13.53 -4.62 19.42
C GLN A 328 -14.92 -4.75 20.01
N LYS A 329 -15.89 -5.33 19.27
CA LYS A 329 -17.29 -5.40 19.70
C LYS A 329 -17.49 -6.19 21.00
N GLY A 330 -16.58 -7.13 21.31
CA GLY A 330 -16.59 -7.88 22.56
C GLY A 330 -15.99 -7.14 23.76
N TRP A 331 -15.47 -5.92 23.59
CA TRP A 331 -14.93 -5.16 24.72
C TRP A 331 -16.06 -4.49 25.52
N GLU A 332 -15.96 -4.54 26.82
CA GLU A 332 -16.96 -3.96 27.71
C GLU A 332 -17.21 -2.46 27.47
N THR A 333 -16.16 -1.74 27.10
CA THR A 333 -16.20 -0.29 26.84
C THR A 333 -16.46 0.06 25.37
N TYR A 334 -16.73 -0.93 24.52
CA TYR A 334 -16.88 -0.72 23.09
C TYR A 334 -17.99 0.28 22.74
N LYS A 335 -17.60 1.25 21.91
CA LYS A 335 -18.52 2.15 21.21
C LYS A 335 -18.05 2.34 19.77
N PRO A 336 -18.96 2.32 18.78
CA PRO A 336 -18.60 2.63 17.39
C PRO A 336 -17.95 4.02 17.31
N PRO A 337 -16.79 4.17 16.66
CA PRO A 337 -16.19 5.50 16.48
C PRO A 337 -17.04 6.36 15.55
N LEU A 338 -17.07 7.67 15.81
CA LEU A 338 -17.62 8.67 14.89
C LEU A 338 -16.55 9.04 13.87
N VAL A 339 -16.83 8.79 12.59
CA VAL A 339 -15.89 8.97 11.49
C VAL A 339 -16.35 10.10 10.58
N PHE A 340 -15.55 11.16 10.50
CA PHE A 340 -15.71 12.26 9.57
C PHE A 340 -14.93 11.95 8.29
N THR A 341 -15.61 11.94 7.17
CA THR A 341 -15.03 11.49 5.90
C THR A 341 -15.68 12.16 4.70
N THR A 342 -15.02 12.14 3.55
CA THR A 342 -15.62 12.55 2.30
C THR A 342 -16.42 11.41 1.66
N ASP A 343 -17.40 11.74 0.81
CA ASP A 343 -18.21 10.75 0.08
C ASP A 343 -17.33 9.78 -0.70
N ARG A 344 -16.34 10.29 -1.41
CA ARG A 344 -15.38 9.48 -2.16
C ARG A 344 -14.62 8.49 -1.28
N PHE A 345 -14.10 8.95 -0.14
CA PHE A 345 -13.34 8.08 0.77
C PHE A 345 -14.23 6.97 1.33
N HIS A 346 -15.43 7.35 1.81
CA HIS A 346 -16.40 6.41 2.37
C HIS A 346 -16.77 5.31 1.37
N LYS A 347 -17.13 5.69 0.14
CA LYS A 347 -17.49 4.76 -0.92
C LYS A 347 -16.36 3.78 -1.26
N ILE A 348 -15.14 4.28 -1.44
CA ILE A 348 -13.99 3.43 -1.77
C ILE A 348 -13.65 2.48 -0.62
N ALA A 349 -13.65 2.95 0.62
CA ALA A 349 -13.34 2.11 1.78
C ALA A 349 -14.39 1.00 1.96
N SER A 350 -15.67 1.31 1.76
CA SER A 350 -16.79 0.36 1.79
C SER A 350 -16.69 -0.71 0.69
N GLU A 351 -16.39 -0.28 -0.54
CA GLU A 351 -16.22 -1.21 -1.67
C GLU A 351 -15.08 -2.19 -1.43
N ILE A 352 -13.91 -1.70 -0.98
CA ILE A 352 -12.74 -2.55 -0.78
C ILE A 352 -12.99 -3.55 0.36
N GLU A 353 -13.62 -3.13 1.44
CA GLU A 353 -13.95 -4.05 2.53
C GLU A 353 -14.90 -5.15 2.08
N SER A 354 -16.01 -4.78 1.46
CA SER A 354 -17.01 -5.74 0.96
C SER A 354 -16.38 -6.75 -0.01
N LYS A 355 -15.54 -6.28 -0.94
CA LYS A 355 -14.83 -7.14 -1.89
C LYS A 355 -13.82 -8.07 -1.21
N THR A 356 -13.10 -7.57 -0.21
CA THR A 356 -12.12 -8.39 0.52
C THR A 356 -12.80 -9.49 1.32
N ILE A 357 -13.93 -9.17 1.96
CA ILE A 357 -14.74 -10.16 2.70
C ILE A 357 -15.31 -11.21 1.74
N ALA A 358 -15.90 -10.77 0.61
CA ALA A 358 -16.46 -11.68 -0.39
C ALA A 358 -15.39 -12.60 -0.97
N LEU A 359 -14.19 -12.07 -1.27
CA LEU A 359 -13.05 -12.86 -1.75
C LEU A 359 -12.64 -13.94 -0.74
N GLY A 360 -12.52 -13.57 0.54
CA GLY A 360 -12.17 -14.52 1.60
C GLY A 360 -13.18 -15.66 1.73
N LYS A 361 -14.48 -15.34 1.71
CA LYS A 361 -15.57 -16.33 1.77
C LYS A 361 -15.58 -17.27 0.57
N SER A 362 -15.46 -16.73 -0.63
CA SER A 362 -15.49 -17.53 -1.86
C SER A 362 -14.27 -18.42 -1.96
N ALA A 363 -13.08 -17.88 -1.68
CA ALA A 363 -11.84 -18.66 -1.72
C ALA A 363 -11.87 -19.86 -0.75
N PHE A 364 -12.52 -19.73 0.42
CA PHE A 364 -12.68 -20.82 1.37
C PHE A 364 -13.65 -21.90 0.88
N LYS A 365 -14.80 -21.48 0.34
CA LYS A 365 -15.89 -22.41 -0.04
C LYS A 365 -15.64 -23.17 -1.34
N GLU A 366 -15.01 -22.53 -2.30
CA GLU A 366 -15.02 -22.96 -3.70
C GLU A 366 -13.65 -23.49 -4.17
N GLY A 367 -12.60 -23.37 -3.35
CA GLY A 367 -11.26 -23.79 -3.77
C GLY A 367 -10.85 -23.07 -5.07
N TRP A 368 -10.79 -21.76 -5.04
CA TRP A 368 -10.60 -20.90 -6.21
C TRP A 368 -9.45 -21.32 -7.10
N THR A 369 -9.76 -21.46 -8.38
CA THR A 369 -8.79 -21.68 -9.45
C THR A 369 -8.28 -20.36 -10.03
N GLU A 370 -7.22 -20.41 -10.86
CA GLU A 370 -6.74 -19.25 -11.61
C GLU A 370 -7.84 -18.61 -12.47
N VAL A 371 -8.70 -19.43 -13.06
CA VAL A 371 -9.82 -18.99 -13.92
C VAL A 371 -10.85 -18.20 -13.09
N ASP A 372 -11.16 -18.66 -11.89
CA ASP A 372 -12.13 -18.00 -11.00
C ASP A 372 -11.59 -16.65 -10.53
N MET A 373 -10.29 -16.57 -10.23
CA MET A 373 -9.62 -15.32 -9.89
C MET A 373 -9.63 -14.31 -11.04
N ASP A 374 -9.32 -14.76 -12.24
CA ASP A 374 -9.36 -13.90 -13.43
C ASP A 374 -10.78 -13.41 -13.73
N LYS A 375 -11.78 -14.24 -13.55
CA LYS A 375 -13.20 -13.89 -13.70
C LYS A 375 -13.63 -12.86 -12.64
N TYR A 376 -13.28 -13.08 -11.36
CA TYR A 376 -13.57 -12.15 -10.28
C TYR A 376 -12.87 -10.80 -10.49
N MET A 377 -11.60 -10.81 -10.90
CA MET A 377 -10.83 -9.60 -11.19
C MET A 377 -11.31 -8.85 -12.43
N SER A 378 -11.88 -9.56 -13.40
CA SER A 378 -12.41 -8.97 -14.64
C SER A 378 -13.83 -8.44 -14.49
N SER A 379 -14.65 -8.98 -13.57
CA SER A 379 -16.03 -8.56 -13.36
C SER A 379 -16.19 -7.10 -12.92
N ASP A 380 -15.14 -6.51 -12.35
CA ASP A 380 -15.13 -5.16 -11.79
C ASP A 380 -14.38 -4.12 -12.62
N LYS A 381 -13.79 -4.51 -13.71
CA LYS A 381 -13.17 -3.55 -14.62
C LYS A 381 -14.17 -3.14 -15.67
N PRO A 382 -14.51 -1.84 -15.71
CA PRO A 382 -14.95 -1.31 -16.98
C PRO A 382 -13.83 -1.66 -17.96
N TYR A 383 -14.14 -2.46 -18.94
CA TYR A 383 -13.19 -2.84 -19.99
C TYR A 383 -12.83 -1.60 -20.77
N PHE A 384 -11.65 -1.04 -20.48
CA PHE A 384 -11.07 -0.07 -21.39
C PHE A 384 -10.26 -0.82 -22.43
N TYR A 385 -10.43 -0.47 -23.65
CA TYR A 385 -9.44 -0.77 -24.65
C TYR A 385 -8.97 0.54 -25.26
N TYR A 386 -7.70 0.52 -25.59
CA TYR A 386 -7.07 1.65 -26.22
C TYR A 386 -7.18 1.51 -27.72
N HIS A 387 -7.65 2.57 -28.37
CA HIS A 387 -7.59 2.73 -29.80
C HIS A 387 -6.63 3.85 -30.13
N HIS A 388 -5.95 3.74 -31.25
CA HIS A 388 -5.23 4.84 -31.85
C HIS A 388 -5.69 4.98 -33.32
N THR A 389 -5.62 6.20 -33.80
CA THR A 389 -5.87 6.51 -35.23
C THR A 389 -4.69 6.05 -36.07
N ASP A 390 -4.86 6.10 -37.39
CA ASP A 390 -3.73 6.17 -38.30
C ASP A 390 -2.91 7.43 -38.02
N ALA A 391 -1.70 7.47 -38.56
CA ALA A 391 -0.81 8.60 -38.37
C ALA A 391 -1.30 9.83 -39.13
N PHE A 392 -1.31 10.98 -38.47
CA PHE A 392 -1.43 12.29 -39.08
C PHE A 392 -0.04 12.86 -39.34
N ASP A 393 0.13 13.57 -40.44
CA ASP A 393 1.42 14.16 -40.79
C ASP A 393 1.68 15.46 -40.00
N THR A 394 0.63 16.14 -39.56
CA THR A 394 0.75 17.37 -38.76
C THR A 394 -0.01 17.31 -37.46
N TYR A 395 0.45 18.10 -36.51
CA TYR A 395 -0.22 18.27 -35.20
C TYR A 395 -1.63 18.87 -35.39
N GLU A 396 -1.77 19.80 -36.28
CA GLU A 396 -3.02 20.50 -36.61
C GLU A 396 -4.09 19.54 -37.13
N GLU A 397 -3.71 18.55 -37.91
CA GLU A 397 -4.62 17.50 -38.38
C GLU A 397 -5.13 16.63 -37.23
N ALA A 398 -4.22 16.24 -36.31
CA ALA A 398 -4.60 15.49 -35.12
C ALA A 398 -5.53 16.30 -34.20
N VAL A 399 -5.27 17.60 -34.01
CA VAL A 399 -6.15 18.51 -33.25
C VAL A 399 -7.51 18.64 -33.91
N ARG A 400 -7.54 18.82 -35.24
CA ARG A 400 -8.80 18.91 -36.03
C ARG A 400 -9.63 17.63 -35.87
N TYR A 401 -9.00 16.48 -35.96
CA TYR A 401 -9.66 15.21 -35.69
C TYR A 401 -10.27 15.16 -34.27
N LEU A 402 -9.54 15.60 -33.25
CA LEU A 402 -10.06 15.67 -31.88
C LEU A 402 -11.26 16.62 -31.74
N SER A 403 -11.22 17.78 -32.37
CA SER A 403 -12.34 18.75 -32.36
C SER A 403 -13.60 18.13 -32.99
N THR A 404 -13.46 17.41 -34.09
CA THR A 404 -14.58 16.66 -34.73
C THR A 404 -15.14 15.58 -33.78
N GLN A 405 -14.28 14.88 -33.04
CA GLN A 405 -14.75 13.88 -32.09
C GLN A 405 -15.45 14.54 -30.90
N GLU A 406 -14.96 15.69 -30.42
CA GLU A 406 -15.59 16.45 -29.33
C GLU A 406 -16.99 16.90 -29.70
N GLU A 407 -17.18 17.45 -30.91
CA GLU A 407 -18.50 17.84 -31.41
C GLU A 407 -19.46 16.64 -31.52
N HIS A 408 -18.96 15.51 -32.02
CA HIS A 408 -19.76 14.29 -32.15
C HIS A 408 -20.21 13.74 -30.79
N LEU A 409 -19.40 13.87 -29.76
CA LEU A 409 -19.69 13.38 -28.42
C LEU A 409 -20.61 14.35 -27.66
N LYS A 410 -20.44 15.66 -27.83
CA LYS A 410 -21.39 16.67 -27.33
C LYS A 410 -22.77 16.50 -27.94
N ALA A 411 -22.85 16.17 -29.23
CA ALA A 411 -24.10 15.87 -29.91
C ALA A 411 -24.82 14.62 -29.38
N LYS A 412 -24.08 13.70 -28.70
CA LYS A 412 -24.64 12.54 -28.00
C LYS A 412 -24.99 12.78 -26.55
N GLY A 413 -24.90 14.01 -26.05
CA GLY A 413 -25.18 14.36 -24.66
C GLY A 413 -24.09 13.98 -23.66
N ASP A 414 -22.90 13.65 -24.13
CA ASP A 414 -21.76 13.27 -23.28
C ASP A 414 -20.90 14.53 -23.00
N GLU A 415 -21.34 15.33 -22.02
CA GLU A 415 -20.71 16.63 -21.66
C GLU A 415 -19.31 16.53 -21.05
N THR A 416 -18.70 15.34 -20.99
CA THR A 416 -17.64 15.09 -20.01
C THR A 416 -16.31 14.66 -20.56
N ILE A 417 -16.02 14.99 -21.83
CA ILE A 417 -14.73 14.66 -22.43
C ILE A 417 -13.70 15.74 -22.08
N LYS A 418 -12.76 15.39 -21.22
CA LYS A 418 -11.56 16.19 -21.01
C LYS A 418 -10.51 15.82 -22.06
N ILE A 419 -10.39 16.63 -23.10
CA ILE A 419 -9.26 16.57 -24.02
C ILE A 419 -8.03 17.08 -23.27
N ASN A 420 -7.13 16.19 -22.89
CA ASN A 420 -5.90 16.56 -22.23
C ASN A 420 -4.84 16.91 -23.30
N VAL A 421 -5.05 18.03 -23.97
CA VAL A 421 -4.18 18.55 -25.06
C VAL A 421 -2.80 18.97 -24.53
N GLU A 422 -2.64 19.11 -23.22
CA GLU A 422 -1.42 19.64 -22.61
C GLU A 422 -0.34 18.61 -22.30
N ARG A 423 -0.62 17.32 -22.39
CA ARG A 423 0.37 16.27 -22.12
C ARG A 423 0.86 15.64 -23.40
N PHE A 424 1.98 16.13 -23.91
CA PHE A 424 2.69 15.49 -25.01
C PHE A 424 3.58 14.37 -24.50
N ILE A 425 3.41 13.21 -25.05
CA ILE A 425 4.23 12.04 -24.80
C ILE A 425 4.94 11.75 -26.10
N PHE A 426 6.28 11.78 -26.09
CA PHE A 426 7.11 11.59 -27.29
C PHE A 426 7.67 10.18 -27.31
N TYR A 427 7.58 9.54 -28.46
CA TYR A 427 8.16 8.24 -28.68
C TYR A 427 9.19 8.29 -29.79
N MET A 428 10.37 7.77 -29.52
CA MET A 428 11.33 7.44 -30.56
C MET A 428 11.17 5.97 -30.95
N LYS A 429 11.33 5.69 -32.24
CA LYS A 429 11.17 4.37 -32.83
C LYS A 429 11.95 3.27 -32.11
N GLY A 430 11.37 2.16 -32.04
CA GLY A 430 11.89 0.84 -31.71
C GLY A 430 10.78 -0.17 -31.56
N ILE A 431 9.51 0.26 -31.51
CA ILE A 431 8.47 -0.64 -31.06
C ILE A 431 7.13 -0.35 -31.77
N MET A 432 7.14 -0.36 -33.08
CA MET A 432 5.94 -0.69 -33.83
C MET A 432 5.97 -2.18 -34.12
N LYS A 433 5.42 -2.99 -33.23
CA LYS A 433 5.10 -4.38 -33.54
C LYS A 433 3.66 -4.46 -34.01
N ARG A 434 3.47 -5.18 -35.13
CA ARG A 434 2.19 -5.57 -35.75
C ARG A 434 0.94 -4.99 -35.07
N GLY A 435 0.53 -3.81 -35.52
CA GLY A 435 -0.80 -3.27 -35.24
C GLY A 435 -0.92 -2.34 -34.03
N GLY A 436 0.15 -1.89 -33.37
CA GLY A 436 0.04 -0.96 -32.25
C GLY A 436 1.35 -0.43 -31.68
N LEU A 437 1.26 0.75 -31.07
CA LEU A 437 2.33 1.36 -30.28
C LEU A 437 2.35 0.71 -28.89
N GLU A 438 3.32 -0.15 -28.59
CA GLU A 438 3.37 -0.87 -27.31
C GLU A 438 4.24 -0.19 -26.26
N ALA A 439 5.34 0.42 -26.64
CA ALA A 439 6.23 1.16 -25.74
C ALA A 439 7.11 2.17 -26.51
N GLY A 440 7.74 3.10 -25.82
CA GLY A 440 8.63 4.10 -26.40
C GLY A 440 9.45 4.82 -25.31
N HIS A 441 10.29 5.75 -25.75
CA HIS A 441 11.02 6.63 -24.85
C HIS A 441 10.17 7.84 -24.50
N LEU A 442 10.01 8.10 -23.19
CA LEU A 442 9.34 9.30 -22.70
C LEU A 442 10.33 10.47 -22.69
N VAL A 443 9.93 11.59 -23.27
CA VAL A 443 10.66 12.84 -23.21
C VAL A 443 9.95 13.82 -22.28
N SER A 444 10.71 14.58 -21.47
CA SER A 444 10.16 15.58 -20.57
C SER A 444 9.35 16.66 -21.29
N THR A 445 8.18 16.97 -20.77
CA THR A 445 7.21 17.92 -21.36
C THR A 445 7.32 19.31 -20.75
N ARG A 446 8.50 19.93 -20.69
CA ARG A 446 8.57 21.36 -20.36
C ARG A 446 7.91 22.19 -21.46
N LEU A 447 7.22 23.26 -21.08
CA LEU A 447 6.44 24.11 -22.01
C LEU A 447 7.26 24.61 -23.22
N ASN A 448 8.54 24.92 -23.01
CA ASN A 448 9.45 25.34 -24.07
C ASN A 448 9.80 24.21 -25.06
N THR A 449 9.96 22.98 -24.55
CA THR A 449 10.21 21.78 -25.36
C THR A 449 9.04 21.48 -26.29
N LYS A 450 7.80 21.71 -25.85
CA LYS A 450 6.58 21.56 -26.66
C LYS A 450 6.61 22.45 -27.91
N LYS A 451 6.94 23.74 -27.73
CA LYS A 451 6.99 24.74 -28.81
C LYS A 451 8.10 24.42 -29.82
N GLU A 452 9.24 23.97 -29.34
CA GLU A 452 10.40 23.62 -30.18
C GLU A 452 10.16 22.34 -30.98
N ILE A 453 9.49 21.34 -30.41
CA ILE A 453 9.17 20.08 -31.09
C ILE A 453 8.10 20.31 -32.15
N LEU A 454 7.08 21.09 -31.87
CA LEU A 454 6.05 21.47 -32.88
C LEU A 454 6.65 22.34 -33.99
N GLY A 455 7.75 23.05 -33.70
CA GLY A 455 8.54 23.80 -34.69
C GLY A 455 9.58 22.98 -35.44
N GLY A 456 9.60 21.63 -35.25
CA GLY A 456 10.53 20.74 -35.95
C GLY A 456 11.94 20.65 -35.40
N ASN A 457 12.22 21.22 -34.24
CA ASN A 457 13.56 21.16 -33.61
C ASN A 457 13.75 19.87 -32.79
N VAL A 458 14.35 18.86 -33.43
CA VAL A 458 14.56 17.53 -32.86
C VAL A 458 15.77 17.43 -31.92
N ASP A 459 16.64 18.43 -31.88
CA ASP A 459 17.85 18.42 -31.02
C ASP A 459 17.52 18.52 -29.51
N VAL A 460 16.35 19.03 -29.18
CA VAL A 460 15.83 19.08 -27.81
C VAL A 460 15.59 17.66 -27.25
N LEU A 461 15.34 16.67 -28.11
CA LEU A 461 15.14 15.27 -27.70
C LEU A 461 16.39 14.57 -27.15
N LYS A 462 17.59 15.16 -27.32
CA LYS A 462 18.85 14.54 -26.90
C LYS A 462 19.07 14.57 -25.39
N LYS A 463 18.43 15.48 -24.66
CA LYS A 463 18.77 15.78 -23.25
C LYS A 463 17.87 15.14 -22.21
N ASP A 464 16.63 14.77 -22.55
CA ASP A 464 15.61 14.45 -21.57
C ASP A 464 14.91 13.08 -21.75
N ILE A 465 15.62 12.11 -22.33
CA ILE A 465 15.08 10.74 -22.48
C ILE A 465 15.08 10.06 -21.11
N MET A 466 13.89 9.84 -20.57
CA MET A 466 13.70 9.27 -19.23
C MET A 466 13.62 7.74 -19.17
N GLY A 467 13.85 7.07 -20.31
CA GLY A 467 13.78 5.60 -20.40
C GLY A 467 12.54 5.10 -21.12
N ILE A 468 12.47 3.78 -21.29
CA ILE A 468 11.36 3.10 -21.97
C ILE A 468 10.20 2.97 -20.99
N THR A 469 9.04 3.53 -21.33
CA THR A 469 7.84 3.43 -20.53
C THR A 469 6.71 2.83 -21.38
N PRO A 470 6.00 1.79 -20.89
CA PRO A 470 4.83 1.25 -21.56
C PRO A 470 3.77 2.32 -21.79
N ILE A 471 3.20 2.35 -22.99
CA ILE A 471 2.21 3.36 -23.43
C ILE A 471 1.01 3.46 -22.48
N ASN A 472 0.51 2.32 -21.99
CA ASN A 472 -0.59 2.26 -21.03
C ASN A 472 -0.30 2.91 -19.67
N LYS A 473 0.98 3.17 -19.33
CA LYS A 473 1.37 3.93 -18.13
C LYS A 473 1.45 5.43 -18.35
N MET A 474 1.48 5.86 -19.59
CA MET A 474 1.64 7.27 -19.96
C MET A 474 0.32 7.99 -20.15
N ILE A 475 -0.74 7.26 -20.44
CA ILE A 475 -2.09 7.79 -20.44
C ILE A 475 -2.48 7.92 -18.98
N ALA A 476 -2.96 9.10 -18.60
CA ALA A 476 -3.49 9.33 -17.28
C ALA A 476 -4.38 8.14 -16.91
N THR A 477 -4.07 7.50 -15.79
CA THR A 477 -4.84 6.38 -15.28
C THR A 477 -6.32 6.73 -15.37
N PRO A 478 -7.15 5.86 -15.84
CA PRO A 478 -8.59 6.08 -15.97
C PRO A 478 -9.24 6.13 -14.58
N ASP A 479 -8.88 7.12 -13.77
CA ASP A 479 -9.66 7.51 -12.60
C ASP A 479 -10.88 8.36 -13.01
N SER A 480 -10.94 8.76 -14.28
CA SER A 480 -12.08 9.48 -14.80
C SER A 480 -13.09 8.49 -15.38
N LYS A 481 -14.36 8.65 -15.04
CA LYS A 481 -15.51 7.99 -15.66
C LYS A 481 -15.63 8.30 -17.17
N TYR A 482 -14.67 9.00 -17.76
CA TYR A 482 -14.77 9.63 -19.07
C TYR A 482 -13.65 9.18 -19.99
N PRO A 483 -13.93 8.96 -21.27
CA PRO A 483 -12.92 8.67 -22.26
C PRO A 483 -11.88 9.79 -22.32
N SER A 484 -10.61 9.43 -22.34
CA SER A 484 -9.50 10.36 -22.48
C SER A 484 -8.85 10.25 -23.87
N TYR A 485 -8.51 11.39 -24.44
CA TYR A 485 -7.82 11.50 -25.71
C TYR A 485 -6.45 12.12 -25.51
N ILE A 486 -5.46 11.59 -26.19
CA ILE A 486 -4.08 12.09 -26.16
C ILE A 486 -3.52 12.08 -27.57
N ILE A 487 -2.91 13.19 -27.98
CA ILE A 487 -2.10 13.24 -29.21
C ILE A 487 -0.69 12.75 -28.87
N LEU A 488 -0.21 11.78 -29.62
CA LEU A 488 1.11 11.16 -29.46
C LEU A 488 1.97 11.48 -30.68
N PRO A 489 2.95 12.38 -30.59
CA PRO A 489 3.96 12.49 -31.63
C PRO A 489 4.93 11.31 -31.53
N VAL A 490 5.15 10.66 -32.69
CA VAL A 490 6.00 9.48 -32.82
C VAL A 490 7.08 9.77 -33.81
N TYR A 491 8.31 9.59 -33.44
CA TYR A 491 9.49 9.74 -34.27
C TYR A 491 9.99 8.36 -34.71
N GLU A 492 10.22 8.18 -36.00
CA GLU A 492 10.75 6.91 -36.54
C GLU A 492 12.24 6.70 -36.21
N SER A 493 12.99 7.78 -36.12
CA SER A 493 14.40 7.78 -35.76
C SER A 493 14.79 9.13 -35.20
N LYS A 494 16.01 9.22 -34.63
CA LYS A 494 16.60 10.49 -34.19
C LYS A 494 16.79 11.39 -35.42
N GLY A 495 16.07 12.50 -35.47
CA GLY A 495 16.12 13.46 -36.59
C GLY A 495 15.00 13.30 -37.62
N SER A 496 14.11 12.31 -37.49
CA SER A 496 12.91 12.22 -38.35
C SER A 496 11.86 13.25 -37.94
N VAL A 497 10.98 13.59 -38.86
CA VAL A 497 9.78 14.40 -38.58
C VAL A 497 8.80 13.56 -37.75
N ALA A 498 8.13 14.17 -36.80
CA ALA A 498 7.11 13.49 -36.02
C ALA A 498 5.89 13.17 -36.87
N LYS A 499 5.32 11.97 -36.67
CA LYS A 499 3.95 11.63 -37.06
C LYS A 499 3.07 11.64 -35.80
N PHE A 500 1.84 12.08 -35.92
CA PHE A 500 0.95 12.29 -34.79
C PHE A 500 -0.15 11.23 -34.79
N TYR A 501 -0.33 10.56 -33.68
CA TYR A 501 -1.42 9.61 -33.48
C TYR A 501 -2.35 10.14 -32.38
N VAL A 502 -3.65 10.01 -32.57
CA VAL A 502 -4.61 10.25 -31.52
C VAL A 502 -4.95 8.92 -30.87
N ARG A 503 -4.66 8.81 -29.59
CA ARG A 503 -5.02 7.67 -28.79
C ARG A 503 -6.21 7.99 -27.90
N HIS A 504 -7.16 7.09 -27.82
CA HIS A 504 -8.32 7.25 -26.95
C HIS A 504 -8.68 5.94 -26.24
N THR A 505 -9.31 6.09 -25.08
CA THR A 505 -9.90 4.99 -24.34
C THR A 505 -11.36 4.86 -24.70
N LYS A 506 -11.80 3.67 -25.08
CA LYS A 506 -13.22 3.34 -25.22
C LYS A 506 -13.64 2.43 -24.07
N TRP A 507 -14.82 2.70 -23.54
CA TRP A 507 -15.51 1.82 -22.63
C TRP A 507 -16.25 0.76 -23.43
N LYS A 508 -16.29 -0.46 -22.90
CA LYS A 508 -17.17 -1.51 -23.41
C LYS A 508 -18.49 -1.45 -22.68
#